data_f2b17f35dd104c8566e56b6bd4d62eda
#
_entry.id   f2b17f35dd104c8566e56b6bd4d62eda
#
_cell.length_a   1.000
_cell.length_b   1.000
_cell.length_c   1.000
_cell.angle_alpha   90.00
_cell.angle_beta   90.00
_cell.angle_gamma   90.00
#
_symmetry.space_group_name_H-M   'P 1'
#
loop_
_entity.id
_entity.type
_entity.pdbx_description
1 polymer ?
#
loop_
_entity_poly.entity_id
_entity_poly.type
_entity_poly.pdbx_seq_one_letter_code
_entity_poly.pdbx_strand_id
1 'polypeptide(L)'
;MFSFRGNQDVHEALRRFYEAEKPVCVYCHGTAALVDLKLSDGTHLVDGKIVAGFANVEEDFSDAFVGQQVMPFRVEDELKRRGANYVQGGMFKAFAVRDGRLITGQQQYSARKVAMMLIEALGI
;
A
#
# COMPACT_ATOMS: atom_id res chain seq x y z
N MET A 1 -4.90 -2.05 10.22
CA MET A 1 -5.21 -0.97 9.28
C MET A 1 -5.76 0.29 9.94
N PHE A 2 -6.73 0.16 10.86
CA PHE A 2 -7.19 1.34 11.61
C PHE A 2 -6.07 1.99 12.41
N SER A 3 -5.09 1.18 12.83
CA SER A 3 -3.93 1.63 13.58
C SER A 3 -2.73 2.02 12.69
N PHE A 4 -2.83 1.84 11.37
CA PHE A 4 -1.71 2.11 10.46
C PHE A 4 -1.73 3.52 9.91
N ARG A 5 -2.91 3.98 9.50
CA ARG A 5 -3.03 5.34 8.96
C ARG A 5 -2.71 6.36 10.04
N GLY A 6 -1.79 7.27 9.73
CA GLY A 6 -1.41 8.34 10.66
C GLY A 6 -0.63 7.91 11.89
N ASN A 7 -0.25 6.64 11.99
CA ASN A 7 0.56 6.16 13.11
C ASN A 7 2.01 6.63 12.93
N GLN A 8 2.47 7.51 13.81
CA GLN A 8 3.79 8.14 13.67
C GLN A 8 4.94 7.16 13.83
N ASP A 9 4.81 6.15 14.65
CA ASP A 9 5.85 5.14 14.83
C ASP A 9 5.99 4.29 13.57
N VAL A 10 4.87 3.91 12.95
CA VAL A 10 4.87 3.19 11.68
C VAL A 10 5.47 4.07 10.58
N HIS A 11 5.05 5.33 10.50
CA HIS A 11 5.59 6.28 9.51
C HIS A 11 7.09 6.45 9.65
N GLU A 12 7.59 6.59 10.88
CA GLU A 12 9.01 6.77 11.10
C GLU A 12 9.80 5.53 10.70
N ALA A 13 9.32 4.34 11.06
CA ALA A 13 9.99 3.08 10.68
C ALA A 13 10.06 2.94 9.16
N LEU A 14 8.95 3.13 8.47
CA LEU A 14 8.90 3.03 7.00
C LEU A 14 9.77 4.08 6.33
N ARG A 15 9.74 5.32 6.83
CA ARG A 15 10.56 6.42 6.32
C ARG A 15 12.05 6.09 6.45
N ARG A 16 12.47 5.61 7.61
CA ARG A 16 13.86 5.24 7.85
C ARG A 16 14.35 4.15 6.91
N PHE A 17 13.54 3.09 6.74
CA PHE A 17 13.90 2.01 5.81
C PHE A 17 13.96 2.52 4.38
N TYR A 18 12.97 3.28 3.96
CA TYR A 18 12.92 3.79 2.59
C TYR A 18 14.08 4.73 2.28
N GLU A 19 14.37 5.67 3.18
CA GLU A 19 15.45 6.63 2.97
C GLU A 19 16.84 6.00 3.12
N ALA A 20 16.95 4.87 3.82
CA ALA A 20 18.16 4.07 3.88
C ALA A 20 18.32 3.13 2.68
N GLU A 21 17.50 3.32 1.64
CA GLU A 21 17.51 2.53 0.40
C GLU A 21 17.18 1.05 0.62
N LYS A 22 16.43 0.75 1.65
CA LYS A 22 15.93 -0.60 1.92
C LYS A 22 14.53 -0.78 1.35
N PRO A 23 14.17 -2.00 0.92
CA PRO A 23 12.83 -2.25 0.42
C PRO A 23 11.76 -2.02 1.49
N VAL A 24 10.63 -1.47 1.05
CA VAL A 24 9.42 -1.29 1.86
C VAL A 24 8.30 -2.02 1.17
N CYS A 25 7.63 -2.91 1.88
CA CYS A 25 6.58 -3.77 1.34
C CYS A 25 5.31 -3.64 2.18
N VAL A 26 4.21 -3.36 1.51
CA VAL A 26 2.88 -3.37 2.14
C VAL A 26 1.86 -3.96 1.16
N TYR A 27 0.80 -4.55 1.67
CA TYR A 27 -0.26 -5.07 0.81
C TYR A 27 -1.62 -5.01 1.50
N CYS A 28 -2.68 -5.18 0.72
CA CYS A 28 -4.06 -5.16 1.20
C CYS A 28 -4.37 -3.83 1.90
N HIS A 29 -5.09 -3.87 3.00
CA HIS A 29 -5.35 -2.68 3.83
C HIS A 29 -4.08 -2.17 4.55
N GLY A 30 -3.01 -2.97 4.59
CA GLY A 30 -1.72 -2.50 5.11
C GLY A 30 -1.16 -1.31 4.34
N THR A 31 -1.58 -1.11 3.10
CA THR A 31 -1.19 0.07 2.30
C THR A 31 -1.71 1.37 2.91
N ALA A 32 -2.66 1.31 3.85
CA ALA A 32 -3.08 2.48 4.62
C ALA A 32 -1.91 3.14 5.37
N ALA A 33 -0.86 2.37 5.66
CA ALA A 33 0.35 2.91 6.28
C ALA A 33 1.08 3.93 5.39
N LEU A 34 0.86 3.88 4.08
CA LEU A 34 1.46 4.82 3.13
C LEU A 34 0.67 6.11 2.98
N VAL A 35 -0.61 6.09 3.37
CA VAL A 35 -1.45 7.28 3.31
C VAL A 35 -0.94 8.28 4.34
N ASP A 36 -0.68 9.49 3.93
CA ASP A 36 -0.12 10.57 4.73
C ASP A 36 1.36 10.38 5.13
N LEU A 37 2.02 9.29 4.72
CA LEU A 37 3.44 9.09 5.00
C LEU A 37 4.29 10.06 4.20
N LYS A 38 5.00 10.95 4.89
CA LYS A 38 5.89 11.93 4.28
C LYS A 38 7.34 11.54 4.45
N LEU A 39 8.13 11.83 3.45
CA LEU A 39 9.60 11.76 3.52
C LEU A 39 10.15 12.94 4.31
N SER A 40 11.44 12.89 4.61
CA SER A 40 12.11 13.95 5.39
C SER A 40 12.06 15.32 4.72
N ASP A 41 11.90 15.37 3.39
CA ASP A 41 11.76 16.62 2.63
C ASP A 41 10.33 17.19 2.64
N GLY A 42 9.39 16.52 3.30
CA GLY A 42 7.99 16.93 3.40
C GLY A 42 7.08 16.45 2.28
N THR A 43 7.60 15.76 1.27
CA THR A 43 6.78 15.21 0.18
C THR A 43 6.17 13.88 0.59
N HIS A 44 5.01 13.54 0.03
CA HIS A 44 4.43 12.22 0.25
C HIS A 44 5.28 11.14 -0.41
N LEU A 45 5.55 10.04 0.31
CA LEU A 45 6.34 8.94 -0.24
C LEU A 45 5.73 8.42 -1.54
N VAL A 46 4.40 8.32 -1.61
CA VAL A 46 3.72 7.74 -2.78
C VAL A 46 3.59 8.70 -3.96
N ASP A 47 3.91 9.98 -3.79
CA ASP A 47 3.75 10.96 -4.86
C ASP A 47 4.59 10.56 -6.08
N GLY A 48 3.91 10.39 -7.21
CA GLY A 48 4.54 9.94 -8.46
C GLY A 48 4.91 8.47 -8.51
N LYS A 49 4.64 7.69 -7.47
CA LYS A 49 4.98 6.26 -7.41
C LYS A 49 3.85 5.40 -7.95
N ILE A 50 4.22 4.30 -8.61
CA ILE A 50 3.26 3.28 -9.03
C ILE A 50 2.98 2.38 -7.83
N VAL A 51 1.71 2.33 -7.40
CA VAL A 51 1.32 1.58 -6.22
C VAL A 51 0.03 0.81 -6.46
N ALA A 52 -0.13 -0.28 -5.70
CA ALA A 52 -1.38 -1.01 -5.57
C ALA A 52 -1.82 -0.97 -4.10
N GLY A 53 -3.04 -1.31 -3.84
CA GLY A 53 -3.60 -1.40 -2.50
C GLY A 53 -5.01 -1.96 -2.61
N PHE A 54 -5.70 -2.08 -1.48
CA PHE A 54 -7.05 -2.64 -1.50
C PHE A 54 -7.94 -1.77 -2.38
N ALA A 55 -8.47 -2.36 -3.44
CA ALA A 55 -9.19 -1.63 -4.48
C ALA A 55 -10.62 -1.28 -4.09
N ASN A 56 -11.16 -0.19 -4.65
CA ASN A 56 -12.55 0.20 -4.40
C ASN A 56 -13.55 -0.89 -4.76
N VAL A 57 -13.34 -1.64 -5.85
CA VAL A 57 -14.23 -2.74 -6.23
C VAL A 57 -14.21 -3.86 -5.19
N GLU A 58 -13.09 -4.09 -4.55
CA GLU A 58 -12.94 -5.07 -3.48
C GLU A 58 -13.58 -4.57 -2.19
N GLU A 59 -13.47 -3.28 -1.92
CA GLU A 59 -14.12 -2.64 -0.77
C GLU A 59 -15.65 -2.69 -0.92
N ASP A 60 -16.17 -2.41 -2.13
CA ASP A 60 -17.58 -2.52 -2.43
C ASP A 60 -18.10 -3.93 -2.18
N PHE A 61 -17.35 -4.93 -2.61
CA PHE A 61 -17.73 -6.33 -2.37
C PHE A 61 -17.76 -6.63 -0.87
N SER A 62 -16.76 -6.18 -0.12
CA SER A 62 -16.68 -6.41 1.32
C SER A 62 -17.81 -5.72 2.07
N ASP A 63 -18.13 -4.48 1.70
CA ASP A 63 -19.22 -3.72 2.29
C ASP A 63 -20.57 -4.42 2.02
N ALA A 64 -20.78 -4.89 0.80
CA ALA A 64 -22.01 -5.61 0.43
C ALA A 64 -22.13 -6.95 1.19
N PHE A 65 -21.02 -7.66 1.34
CA PHE A 65 -21.00 -8.94 2.06
C PHE A 65 -21.33 -8.77 3.55
N VAL A 66 -20.79 -7.72 4.18
CA VAL A 66 -21.04 -7.42 5.59
C VAL A 66 -22.40 -6.73 5.79
N GLY A 67 -22.90 -6.04 4.76
CA GLY A 67 -24.14 -5.29 4.83
C GLY A 67 -23.99 -3.87 5.36
N GLN A 68 -22.78 -3.38 5.48
CA GLN A 68 -22.49 -2.00 5.91
C GLN A 68 -21.07 -1.62 5.50
N GLN A 69 -20.80 -0.31 5.52
CA GLN A 69 -19.45 0.21 5.28
C GLN A 69 -18.50 -0.27 6.40
N VAL A 70 -17.43 -0.97 6.01
CA VAL A 70 -16.46 -1.52 6.96
C VAL A 70 -15.36 -0.51 7.27
N MET A 71 -14.83 0.16 6.23
CA MET A 71 -13.71 1.09 6.38
C MET A 71 -14.19 2.55 6.40
N PRO A 72 -13.62 3.38 7.28
CA PRO A 72 -13.95 4.81 7.32
C PRO A 72 -13.39 5.60 6.14
N PHE A 73 -12.50 5.02 5.37
CA PHE A 73 -11.90 5.64 4.18
C PHE A 73 -11.58 4.55 3.16
N ARG A 74 -11.32 4.97 1.92
CA ARG A 74 -10.93 4.07 0.84
C ARG A 74 -9.46 4.26 0.53
N VAL A 75 -8.68 3.19 0.67
CA VAL A 75 -7.23 3.21 0.44
C VAL A 75 -6.90 3.70 -0.97
N GLU A 76 -7.59 3.18 -1.97
CA GLU A 76 -7.37 3.60 -3.37
C GLU A 76 -7.54 5.09 -3.54
N ASP A 77 -8.64 5.66 -3.02
CA ASP A 77 -8.93 7.08 -3.15
C ASP A 77 -7.88 7.94 -2.44
N GLU A 78 -7.50 7.53 -1.24
CA GLU A 78 -6.54 8.27 -0.45
C GLU A 78 -5.14 8.26 -1.06
N LEU A 79 -4.71 7.13 -1.62
CA LEU A 79 -3.43 7.05 -2.32
C LEU A 79 -3.42 7.95 -3.55
N LYS A 80 -4.51 7.95 -4.33
CA LYS A 80 -4.65 8.83 -5.49
C LYS A 80 -4.59 10.31 -5.10
N ARG A 81 -5.21 10.69 -3.99
CA ARG A 81 -5.17 12.08 -3.51
C ARG A 81 -3.76 12.55 -3.16
N ARG A 82 -2.87 11.64 -2.75
CA ARG A 82 -1.48 11.96 -2.42
C ARG A 82 -0.55 11.88 -3.62
N GLY A 83 -1.10 11.75 -4.82
CA GLY A 83 -0.33 11.79 -6.06
C GLY A 83 0.18 10.45 -6.54
N ALA A 84 -0.28 9.34 -5.96
CA ALA A 84 0.12 8.02 -6.41
C ALA A 84 -0.48 7.68 -7.77
N ASN A 85 0.28 6.95 -8.58
CA ASN A 85 -0.21 6.32 -9.80
C ASN A 85 -0.73 4.93 -9.41
N TYR A 86 -2.01 4.88 -9.04
CA TYR A 86 -2.63 3.65 -8.56
C TYR A 86 -2.92 2.71 -9.72
N VAL A 87 -2.53 1.44 -9.55
CA VAL A 87 -2.80 0.38 -10.53
C VAL A 87 -3.42 -0.82 -9.82
N GLN A 88 -4.19 -1.61 -10.57
CA GLN A 88 -4.84 -2.78 -9.99
C GLN A 88 -4.99 -3.90 -11.02
N GLY A 89 -5.01 -5.13 -10.53
CA GLY A 89 -5.40 -6.32 -11.29
C GLY A 89 -6.87 -6.65 -11.05
N GLY A 90 -7.28 -7.85 -11.46
CA GLY A 90 -8.64 -8.34 -11.24
C GLY A 90 -9.03 -8.41 -9.79
N MET A 91 -10.32 -8.27 -9.52
CA MET A 91 -10.86 -8.33 -8.16
C MET A 91 -10.50 -9.67 -7.50
N PHE A 92 -9.92 -9.58 -6.30
CA PHE A 92 -9.47 -10.72 -5.49
C PHE A 92 -8.53 -11.68 -6.21
N LYS A 93 -7.79 -11.18 -7.21
CA LYS A 93 -6.71 -11.91 -7.88
C LYS A 93 -5.37 -11.36 -7.41
N ALA A 94 -4.38 -12.24 -7.27
CA ALA A 94 -3.04 -11.84 -6.84
C ALA A 94 -2.46 -10.78 -7.79
N PHE A 95 -2.12 -9.61 -7.25
CA PHE A 95 -1.53 -8.52 -8.01
C PHE A 95 -0.60 -7.72 -7.12
N ALA A 96 0.62 -7.50 -7.58
CA ALA A 96 1.61 -6.70 -6.88
C ALA A 96 2.45 -5.93 -7.88
N VAL A 97 2.96 -4.78 -7.46
CA VAL A 97 3.85 -3.95 -8.28
C VAL A 97 5.04 -3.51 -7.46
N ARG A 98 6.12 -3.22 -8.16
CA ARG A 98 7.34 -2.69 -7.56
C ARG A 98 7.72 -1.41 -8.29
N ASP A 99 7.93 -0.34 -7.53
CA ASP A 99 8.48 0.92 -8.03
C ASP A 99 9.73 1.23 -7.21
N GLY A 100 10.90 0.96 -7.83
CA GLY A 100 12.16 1.05 -7.11
C GLY A 100 12.18 0.07 -5.93
N ARG A 101 12.28 0.61 -4.73
CA ARG A 101 12.28 -0.19 -3.49
C ARG A 101 10.93 -0.19 -2.77
N LEU A 102 9.90 0.39 -3.38
CA LEU A 102 8.53 0.34 -2.87
C LEU A 102 7.79 -0.80 -3.56
N ILE A 103 7.31 -1.76 -2.77
CA ILE A 103 6.60 -2.94 -3.25
C ILE A 103 5.21 -2.93 -2.61
N THR A 104 4.18 -2.97 -3.43
CA THR A 104 2.80 -2.92 -2.94
C THR A 104 1.97 -4.02 -3.56
N GLY A 105 1.07 -4.59 -2.76
CA GLY A 105 0.13 -5.62 -3.18
C GLY A 105 -1.31 -5.21 -2.95
N GLN A 106 -2.21 -5.72 -3.80
CA GLN A 106 -3.59 -5.24 -3.84
C GLN A 106 -4.44 -5.76 -2.69
N GLN A 107 -4.38 -7.04 -2.38
CA GLN A 107 -5.18 -7.65 -1.32
C GLN A 107 -4.48 -8.91 -0.77
N GLN A 108 -5.16 -9.66 0.09
CA GLN A 108 -4.56 -10.77 0.83
C GLN A 108 -3.94 -11.86 -0.05
N TYR A 109 -4.45 -12.07 -1.26
CA TYR A 109 -3.92 -13.07 -2.18
C TYR A 109 -2.62 -12.62 -2.85
N SER A 110 -2.20 -11.39 -2.64
CA SER A 110 -0.99 -10.80 -3.22
C SER A 110 0.25 -11.01 -2.34
N ALA A 111 0.10 -11.53 -1.14
CA ALA A 111 1.19 -11.66 -0.17
C ALA A 111 2.39 -12.42 -0.73
N ARG A 112 2.15 -13.54 -1.42
CA ARG A 112 3.23 -14.33 -2.01
C ARG A 112 4.01 -13.54 -3.07
N LYS A 113 3.30 -12.82 -3.94
CA LYS A 113 3.95 -11.98 -4.97
C LYS A 113 4.80 -10.89 -4.34
N VAL A 114 4.28 -10.23 -3.31
CA VAL A 114 5.02 -9.20 -2.58
C VAL A 114 6.28 -9.80 -1.95
N ALA A 115 6.15 -10.96 -1.30
CA ALA A 115 7.28 -11.63 -0.66
C ALA A 115 8.35 -12.03 -1.70
N MET A 116 7.96 -12.54 -2.85
CA MET A 116 8.91 -12.91 -3.91
C MET A 116 9.61 -11.68 -4.48
N MET A 117 8.89 -10.59 -4.68
CA MET A 117 9.51 -9.32 -5.12
C MET A 117 10.48 -8.78 -4.07
N LEU A 118 10.18 -8.95 -2.79
CA LEU A 118 11.09 -8.55 -1.71
C LEU A 118 12.38 -9.37 -1.74
N ILE A 119 12.26 -10.70 -1.88
CA ILE A 119 13.42 -11.59 -1.96
C ILE A 119 14.31 -11.18 -3.14
N GLU A 120 13.69 -10.94 -4.30
CA GLU A 120 14.41 -10.48 -5.49
C GLU A 120 15.10 -9.14 -5.24
N ALA A 121 14.40 -8.19 -4.61
CA ALA A 121 14.96 -6.87 -4.29
C ALA A 121 16.14 -6.96 -3.33
N LEU A 122 16.14 -7.94 -2.44
CA LEU A 122 17.25 -8.17 -1.49
C LEU A 122 18.42 -8.94 -2.10
N GLY A 123 18.26 -9.51 -3.28
CA GLY A 123 19.31 -10.24 -3.98
C GLY A 123 19.63 -11.62 -3.38
N ILE A 124 18.66 -12.22 -2.73
CA ILE A 124 18.81 -13.54 -2.09
C ILE A 124 17.93 -14.60 -2.71
#